data_1b9578e18ef291073592601b8bcbf8b0
#
_entry.id   1b9578e18ef291073592601b8bcbf8b0
#
_cell.length_a   1.000
_cell.length_b   1.000
_cell.length_c   1.000
_cell.angle_alpha   90.00
_cell.angle_beta   90.00
_cell.angle_gamma   90.00
#
_symmetry.space_group_name_H-M   'P 1'
#
loop_
_entity.id
_entity.type
_entity.pdbx_description
1 polymer ?
#
loop_
_entity_poly.entity_id
_entity_poly.type
_entity_poly.pdbx_seq_one_letter_code
_entity_poly.pdbx_strand_id
1 'polypeptide(L)'
;METRICVFRRRAFAVLALALLASGPWIGFWFLIPLAIALVASTIADRLVRTRTHAHRWAAAGWCISGVMVAASVALTGAADSPAIMWMALPAVTLGARFELRGVLYGVAFLIALMFLSTLALDPGAVLDRPDALIFPIALVITTAIFSGATQASDREHRREAVLDPLTGLLNRAALLGRFDELEQLATSGEHASLGMLVADLDHFKEVNDQHGHPAGDAVLTDIAYAMRKALRAFDLVYRVGGEEFVVLLPGADLDHTIEVGERLRAAVAAHRTGDIAITMSLGAAAARGSAVRFADLYGEADAALYEAKRAGRDRVCAAGVPALVTA
;
A
#
# COMPACT_ATOMS: atom_id res chain seq x y z
N MET A 1 -1.55 -5.70 3.34
CA MET A 1 -1.50 -6.51 2.11
C MET A 1 -0.67 -7.78 2.28
N GLU A 2 0.54 -7.72 2.80
CA GLU A 2 1.43 -8.89 2.98
C GLU A 2 0.89 -10.00 3.90
N THR A 3 0.17 -9.65 4.98
CA THR A 3 -0.44 -10.65 5.87
C THR A 3 -1.47 -11.53 5.17
N ARG A 4 -2.28 -10.97 4.25
CA ARG A 4 -3.25 -11.74 3.47
C ARG A 4 -2.57 -12.66 2.47
N ILE A 5 -1.56 -12.18 1.73
CA ILE A 5 -0.78 -12.99 0.78
C ILE A 5 -0.11 -14.18 1.48
N CYS A 6 0.42 -13.98 2.69
CA CYS A 6 1.06 -15.02 3.49
C CYS A 6 0.09 -16.16 3.86
N VAL A 7 -1.16 -15.84 4.23
CA VAL A 7 -2.20 -16.84 4.56
C VAL A 7 -2.58 -17.66 3.32
N PHE A 8 -2.83 -17.01 2.19
CA PHE A 8 -3.16 -17.70 0.93
C PHE A 8 -2.03 -18.59 0.46
N ARG A 9 -0.78 -18.13 0.53
CA ARG A 9 0.37 -18.92 0.16
C ARG A 9 0.53 -20.17 1.02
N ARG A 10 0.36 -20.08 2.35
CA ARG A 10 0.40 -21.25 3.25
C ARG A 10 -0.68 -22.27 2.90
N ARG A 11 -1.90 -21.81 2.57
CA ARG A 11 -2.98 -22.68 2.11
C ARG A 11 -2.64 -23.37 0.79
N ALA A 12 -2.08 -22.63 -0.18
CA ALA A 12 -1.65 -23.17 -1.45
C ALA A 12 -0.55 -24.25 -1.27
N PHE A 13 0.44 -24.00 -0.41
CA PHE A 13 1.45 -25.00 -0.07
C PHE A 13 0.86 -26.22 0.65
N ALA A 14 -0.14 -26.06 1.49
CA ALA A 14 -0.80 -27.17 2.14
C ALA A 14 -1.55 -28.06 1.14
N VAL A 15 -2.29 -27.46 0.19
CA VAL A 15 -2.96 -28.19 -0.89
C VAL A 15 -1.95 -28.93 -1.76
N LEU A 16 -0.83 -28.26 -2.13
CA LEU A 16 0.25 -28.88 -2.87
C LEU A 16 0.86 -30.07 -2.12
N ALA A 17 1.15 -29.90 -0.83
CA ALA A 17 1.70 -30.96 0.00
C ALA A 17 0.75 -32.17 0.08
N LEU A 18 -0.55 -31.93 0.25
CA LEU A 18 -1.56 -33.00 0.26
C LEU A 18 -1.64 -33.74 -1.08
N ALA A 19 -1.66 -33.00 -2.21
CA ALA A 19 -1.68 -33.60 -3.53
C ALA A 19 -0.43 -34.45 -3.80
N LEU A 20 0.73 -33.94 -3.43
CA LEU A 20 1.99 -34.65 -3.57
C LEU A 20 2.06 -35.88 -2.65
N LEU A 21 1.67 -35.77 -1.38
CA LEU A 21 1.60 -36.92 -0.47
C LEU A 21 0.68 -38.01 -1.01
N ALA A 22 -0.47 -37.66 -1.56
CA ALA A 22 -1.37 -38.61 -2.21
C ALA A 22 -0.73 -39.29 -3.42
N SER A 23 0.13 -38.58 -4.16
CA SER A 23 0.86 -39.13 -5.33
C SER A 23 2.12 -39.90 -4.96
N GLY A 24 2.59 -39.82 -3.71
CA GLY A 24 3.82 -40.42 -3.21
C GLY A 24 4.03 -41.91 -3.54
N PRO A 25 3.00 -42.79 -3.47
CA PRO A 25 3.11 -44.20 -3.83
C PRO A 25 3.57 -44.44 -5.27
N TRP A 26 3.30 -43.49 -6.21
CA TRP A 26 3.65 -43.64 -7.63
C TRP A 26 4.94 -42.90 -8.03
N ILE A 27 5.24 -41.78 -7.37
CA ILE A 27 6.37 -40.90 -7.75
C ILE A 27 7.50 -40.85 -6.71
N GLY A 28 7.35 -41.58 -5.60
CA GLY A 28 8.26 -41.52 -4.46
C GLY A 28 8.00 -40.32 -3.55
N PHE A 29 8.74 -40.23 -2.43
CA PHE A 29 8.57 -39.14 -1.44
C PHE A 29 9.72 -38.12 -1.42
N TRP A 30 10.71 -38.26 -2.30
CA TRP A 30 11.91 -37.41 -2.34
C TRP A 30 11.61 -35.94 -2.63
N PHE A 31 10.51 -35.66 -3.36
CA PHE A 31 10.06 -34.29 -3.67
C PHE A 31 9.60 -33.51 -2.43
N LEU A 32 9.34 -34.17 -1.31
CA LEU A 32 8.98 -33.48 -0.06
C LEU A 32 10.13 -32.66 0.51
N ILE A 33 11.38 -33.02 0.22
CA ILE A 33 12.56 -32.30 0.69
C ILE A 33 12.62 -30.88 0.09
N PRO A 34 12.61 -30.70 -1.24
CA PRO A 34 12.56 -29.36 -1.83
C PRO A 34 11.34 -28.54 -1.37
N LEU A 35 10.17 -29.17 -1.24
CA LEU A 35 8.96 -28.49 -0.78
C LEU A 35 9.11 -27.96 0.66
N ALA A 36 9.68 -28.75 1.56
CA ALA A 36 9.96 -28.35 2.93
C ALA A 36 10.95 -27.17 2.97
N ILE A 37 12.01 -27.22 2.17
CA ILE A 37 12.99 -26.13 2.04
C ILE A 37 12.30 -24.86 1.53
N ALA A 38 11.45 -24.95 0.52
CA ALA A 38 10.69 -23.82 -0.02
C ALA A 38 9.78 -23.17 1.05
N LEU A 39 9.11 -24.00 1.85
CA LEU A 39 8.23 -23.53 2.93
C LEU A 39 9.02 -22.81 4.02
N VAL A 40 10.14 -23.38 4.47
CA VAL A 40 11.01 -22.77 5.48
C VAL A 40 11.60 -21.48 4.97
N ALA A 41 12.18 -21.46 3.75
CA ALA A 41 12.77 -20.27 3.14
C ALA A 41 11.74 -19.15 2.97
N SER A 42 10.54 -19.49 2.51
CA SER A 42 9.46 -18.51 2.35
C SER A 42 9.00 -17.93 3.71
N THR A 43 8.98 -18.73 4.76
CA THR A 43 8.61 -18.28 6.12
C THR A 43 9.69 -17.36 6.70
N ILE A 44 10.96 -17.67 6.47
CA ILE A 44 12.09 -16.83 6.88
C ILE A 44 12.06 -15.50 6.10
N ALA A 45 11.88 -15.56 4.78
CA ALA A 45 11.77 -14.36 3.95
C ALA A 45 10.63 -13.44 4.43
N ASP A 46 9.46 -13.97 4.77
CA ASP A 46 8.33 -13.19 5.30
C ASP A 46 8.64 -12.52 6.65
N ARG A 47 9.41 -13.18 7.51
CA ARG A 47 9.87 -12.56 8.77
C ARG A 47 10.83 -11.42 8.49
N LEU A 48 11.79 -11.61 7.59
CA LEU A 48 12.81 -10.62 7.23
C LEU A 48 12.18 -9.40 6.52
N VAL A 49 11.18 -9.60 5.67
CA VAL A 49 10.41 -8.52 5.04
C VAL A 49 9.77 -7.60 6.07
N ARG A 50 9.31 -8.14 7.22
CA ARG A 50 8.67 -7.36 8.29
C ARG A 50 9.64 -6.64 9.22
N THR A 51 10.88 -7.13 9.34
CA THR A 51 11.82 -6.70 10.40
C THR A 51 13.05 -5.98 9.88
N ARG A 52 13.33 -6.00 8.57
CA ARG A 52 14.58 -5.50 8.01
C ARG A 52 14.37 -4.41 6.96
N THR A 53 15.36 -3.52 6.85
CA THR A 53 15.52 -2.62 5.71
C THR A 53 15.72 -3.44 4.43
N HIS A 54 15.26 -2.95 3.27
CA HIS A 54 15.30 -3.65 1.98
C HIS A 54 14.33 -4.84 1.84
N ALA A 55 13.11 -4.69 2.33
CA ALA A 55 12.03 -5.70 2.26
C ALA A 55 11.88 -6.36 0.87
N HIS A 56 12.00 -5.57 -0.22
CA HIS A 56 11.90 -6.06 -1.60
C HIS A 56 12.95 -7.12 -1.97
N ARG A 57 14.19 -7.00 -1.44
CA ARG A 57 15.26 -7.99 -1.71
C ARG A 57 14.96 -9.34 -1.06
N TRP A 58 14.48 -9.33 0.17
CA TRP A 58 14.11 -10.54 0.88
C TRP A 58 12.88 -11.22 0.26
N ALA A 59 11.92 -10.43 -0.20
CA ALA A 59 10.78 -10.95 -0.94
C ALA A 59 11.21 -11.63 -2.25
N ALA A 60 12.11 -11.00 -3.01
CA ALA A 60 12.66 -11.57 -4.25
C ALA A 60 13.47 -12.84 -3.97
N ALA A 61 14.33 -12.84 -2.97
CA ALA A 61 15.12 -14.02 -2.60
C ALA A 61 14.23 -15.21 -2.22
N GLY A 62 13.23 -15.03 -1.37
CA GLY A 62 12.29 -16.08 -1.00
C GLY A 62 11.49 -16.60 -2.19
N TRP A 63 11.13 -15.71 -3.13
CA TRP A 63 10.46 -16.08 -4.35
C TRP A 63 11.34 -16.91 -5.28
N CYS A 64 12.59 -16.50 -5.52
CA CYS A 64 13.58 -17.25 -6.33
C CYS A 64 13.84 -18.64 -5.73
N ILE A 65 14.06 -18.73 -4.42
CA ILE A 65 14.27 -20.02 -3.74
C ILE A 65 13.06 -20.93 -3.94
N SER A 66 11.84 -20.42 -3.84
CA SER A 66 10.63 -21.21 -4.09
C SER A 66 10.59 -21.75 -5.52
N GLY A 67 10.91 -20.95 -6.51
CA GLY A 67 11.00 -21.38 -7.92
C GLY A 67 12.04 -22.46 -8.14
N VAL A 68 13.25 -22.28 -7.59
CA VAL A 68 14.33 -23.29 -7.66
C VAL A 68 13.93 -24.61 -7.00
N MET A 69 13.25 -24.56 -5.85
CA MET A 69 12.83 -25.78 -5.16
C MET A 69 11.72 -26.54 -5.91
N VAL A 70 10.80 -25.83 -6.57
CA VAL A 70 9.83 -26.48 -7.45
C VAL A 70 10.55 -27.13 -8.65
N ALA A 71 11.52 -26.45 -9.29
CA ALA A 71 12.31 -27.02 -10.37
C ALA A 71 13.12 -28.27 -9.92
N ALA A 72 13.68 -28.23 -8.71
CA ALA A 72 14.34 -29.41 -8.12
C ALA A 72 13.36 -30.58 -7.91
N SER A 73 12.11 -30.29 -7.51
CA SER A 73 11.07 -31.32 -7.41
C SER A 73 10.76 -31.93 -8.79
N VAL A 74 10.68 -31.11 -9.84
CA VAL A 74 10.48 -31.58 -11.22
C VAL A 74 11.63 -32.52 -11.64
N ALA A 75 12.88 -32.12 -11.39
CA ALA A 75 14.06 -32.92 -11.72
C ALA A 75 14.07 -34.28 -11.00
N LEU A 76 13.62 -34.32 -9.73
CA LEU A 76 13.59 -35.53 -8.91
C LEU A 76 12.43 -36.49 -9.22
N THR A 77 11.39 -36.04 -9.92
CA THR A 77 10.15 -36.81 -10.14
C THR A 77 9.89 -37.16 -11.60
N GLY A 78 10.93 -37.13 -12.44
CA GLY A 78 10.85 -37.60 -13.83
C GLY A 78 11.01 -36.52 -14.89
N ALA A 79 11.57 -35.37 -14.54
CA ALA A 79 11.90 -34.27 -15.48
C ALA A 79 10.71 -33.90 -16.39
N ALA A 80 10.77 -34.26 -17.69
CA ALA A 80 9.70 -33.93 -18.65
C ALA A 80 8.36 -34.64 -18.36
N ASP A 81 8.38 -35.83 -17.76
CA ASP A 81 7.19 -36.58 -17.38
C ASP A 81 6.72 -36.30 -15.95
N SER A 82 7.37 -35.35 -15.27
CA SER A 82 7.03 -35.02 -13.89
C SER A 82 5.68 -34.34 -13.76
N PRO A 83 4.76 -34.84 -12.92
CA PRO A 83 3.51 -34.17 -12.63
C PRO A 83 3.75 -32.85 -11.85
N ALA A 84 4.94 -32.67 -11.28
CA ALA A 84 5.29 -31.46 -10.56
C ALA A 84 5.55 -30.24 -11.47
N ILE A 85 5.73 -30.43 -12.77
CA ILE A 85 6.06 -29.35 -13.71
C ILE A 85 4.96 -28.26 -13.77
N MET A 86 3.69 -28.64 -13.63
CA MET A 86 2.57 -27.70 -13.60
C MET A 86 2.61 -26.76 -12.39
N TRP A 87 3.28 -27.16 -11.30
CA TRP A 87 3.40 -26.33 -10.10
C TRP A 87 4.40 -25.17 -10.27
N MET A 88 5.14 -25.12 -11.39
CA MET A 88 5.92 -23.93 -11.76
C MET A 88 5.05 -22.68 -11.98
N ALA A 89 3.73 -22.85 -12.21
CA ALA A 89 2.80 -21.75 -12.26
C ALA A 89 2.53 -21.09 -10.88
N LEU A 90 2.75 -21.80 -9.78
CA LEU A 90 2.45 -21.29 -8.43
C LEU A 90 3.28 -20.03 -8.06
N PRO A 91 4.61 -19.98 -8.27
CA PRO A 91 5.36 -18.73 -8.12
C PRO A 91 4.85 -17.61 -9.04
N ALA A 92 4.37 -17.91 -10.25
CA ALA A 92 3.88 -16.92 -11.20
C ALA A 92 2.64 -16.16 -10.67
N VAL A 93 1.75 -16.81 -9.89
CA VAL A 93 0.58 -16.16 -9.25
C VAL A 93 1.00 -14.96 -8.39
N THR A 94 2.17 -15.02 -7.76
CA THR A 94 2.60 -13.98 -6.83
C THR A 94 3.45 -12.88 -7.47
N LEU A 95 3.83 -13.02 -8.75
CA LEU A 95 4.66 -12.04 -9.45
C LEU A 95 3.98 -10.69 -9.57
N GLY A 96 2.78 -10.65 -10.14
CA GLY A 96 2.04 -9.40 -10.34
C GLY A 96 1.72 -8.69 -9.03
N ALA A 97 1.53 -9.46 -7.94
CA ALA A 97 1.24 -8.91 -6.62
C ALA A 97 2.43 -8.20 -5.94
N ARG A 98 3.66 -8.52 -6.33
CA ARG A 98 4.88 -8.09 -5.61
C ARG A 98 5.83 -7.23 -6.43
N PHE A 99 5.80 -7.38 -7.74
CA PHE A 99 6.80 -6.77 -8.62
C PHE A 99 6.13 -5.90 -9.69
N GLU A 100 6.84 -4.86 -10.11
CA GLU A 100 6.48 -4.05 -11.27
C GLU A 100 6.64 -4.86 -12.57
N LEU A 101 6.13 -4.34 -13.69
CA LEU A 101 6.13 -5.02 -14.98
C LEU A 101 7.49 -5.60 -15.37
N ARG A 102 8.58 -4.86 -15.15
CA ARG A 102 9.95 -5.35 -15.42
C ARG A 102 10.31 -6.56 -14.56
N GLY A 103 9.94 -6.52 -13.27
CA GLY A 103 10.14 -7.63 -12.34
C GLY A 103 9.32 -8.87 -12.72
N VAL A 104 8.09 -8.67 -13.21
CA VAL A 104 7.24 -9.75 -13.72
C VAL A 104 7.88 -10.41 -14.93
N LEU A 105 8.38 -9.63 -15.90
CA LEU A 105 9.05 -10.15 -17.09
C LEU A 105 10.30 -10.96 -16.74
N TYR A 106 11.17 -10.44 -15.86
CA TYR A 106 12.34 -11.19 -15.36
C TYR A 106 11.96 -12.45 -14.61
N GLY A 107 10.89 -12.38 -13.79
CA GLY A 107 10.41 -13.54 -13.04
C GLY A 107 9.87 -14.64 -13.95
N VAL A 108 9.09 -14.31 -14.96
CA VAL A 108 8.59 -15.27 -15.97
C VAL A 108 9.76 -15.89 -16.74
N ALA A 109 10.72 -15.08 -17.22
CA ALA A 109 11.91 -15.58 -17.91
C ALA A 109 12.73 -16.53 -17.03
N PHE A 110 12.88 -16.21 -15.74
CA PHE A 110 13.55 -17.06 -14.76
C PHE A 110 12.84 -18.41 -14.58
N LEU A 111 11.50 -18.43 -14.42
CA LEU A 111 10.75 -19.68 -14.30
C LEU A 111 10.86 -20.54 -15.56
N ILE A 112 10.77 -19.92 -16.73
CA ILE A 112 10.94 -20.63 -18.01
C ILE A 112 12.35 -21.22 -18.12
N ALA A 113 13.38 -20.47 -17.73
CA ALA A 113 14.77 -20.98 -17.72
C ALA A 113 14.93 -22.17 -16.75
N LEU A 114 14.30 -22.11 -15.57
CA LEU A 114 14.30 -23.23 -14.63
C LEU A 114 13.56 -24.47 -15.19
N MET A 115 12.46 -24.28 -15.93
CA MET A 115 11.76 -25.36 -16.59
C MET A 115 12.65 -26.03 -17.63
N PHE A 116 13.31 -25.26 -18.50
CA PHE A 116 14.26 -25.80 -19.47
C PHE A 116 15.40 -26.54 -18.78
N LEU A 117 15.95 -25.98 -17.70
CA LEU A 117 17.06 -26.58 -16.98
C LEU A 117 16.66 -27.91 -16.30
N SER A 118 15.48 -27.97 -15.69
CA SER A 118 15.00 -29.16 -14.96
C SER A 118 14.47 -30.28 -15.86
N THR A 119 14.25 -30.02 -17.15
CA THR A 119 13.72 -30.97 -18.11
C THR A 119 14.74 -31.28 -19.24
N LEU A 120 15.02 -30.30 -20.11
CA LEU A 120 15.83 -30.47 -21.29
C LEU A 120 17.31 -30.85 -20.97
N ALA A 121 17.86 -30.35 -19.85
CA ALA A 121 19.23 -30.71 -19.45
C ALA A 121 19.34 -32.15 -18.88
N LEU A 122 18.25 -32.71 -18.40
CA LEU A 122 18.23 -34.05 -17.80
C LEU A 122 17.75 -35.11 -18.79
N ASP A 123 16.75 -34.82 -19.60
CA ASP A 123 16.22 -35.74 -20.61
C ASP A 123 15.83 -34.99 -21.91
N PRO A 124 16.79 -34.66 -22.76
CA PRO A 124 16.53 -34.00 -24.05
C PRO A 124 15.65 -34.82 -24.99
N GLY A 125 15.77 -36.17 -24.94
CA GLY A 125 15.02 -37.06 -25.79
C GLY A 125 13.53 -37.01 -25.51
N ALA A 126 13.15 -37.15 -24.24
CA ALA A 126 11.76 -37.09 -23.83
C ALA A 126 11.09 -35.76 -24.19
N VAL A 127 11.82 -34.63 -24.10
CA VAL A 127 11.31 -33.32 -24.49
C VAL A 127 11.12 -33.18 -25.98
N LEU A 128 12.04 -33.74 -26.81
CA LEU A 128 11.93 -33.71 -28.26
C LEU A 128 10.80 -34.61 -28.79
N ASP A 129 10.59 -35.75 -28.13
CA ASP A 129 9.50 -36.67 -28.46
C ASP A 129 8.12 -36.14 -28.03
N ARG A 130 8.09 -35.34 -26.94
CA ARG A 130 6.88 -34.80 -26.38
C ARG A 130 7.01 -33.33 -26.04
N PRO A 131 7.05 -32.41 -27.03
CA PRO A 131 7.22 -30.98 -26.80
C PRO A 131 6.05 -30.35 -26.00
N ASP A 132 4.88 -30.98 -25.98
CA ASP A 132 3.73 -30.60 -25.19
C ASP A 132 4.04 -30.57 -23.67
N ALA A 133 4.96 -31.40 -23.21
CA ALA A 133 5.42 -31.45 -21.82
C ALA A 133 6.04 -30.13 -21.34
N LEU A 134 6.54 -29.27 -22.25
CA LEU A 134 7.00 -27.92 -21.94
C LEU A 134 6.01 -26.83 -22.39
N ILE A 135 5.38 -27.00 -23.54
CA ILE A 135 4.47 -25.98 -24.11
C ILE A 135 3.34 -25.64 -23.16
N PHE A 136 2.65 -26.64 -22.60
CA PHE A 136 1.53 -26.39 -21.68
C PHE A 136 1.95 -25.73 -20.36
N PRO A 137 2.99 -26.19 -19.64
CA PRO A 137 3.45 -25.50 -18.43
C PRO A 137 3.96 -24.09 -18.67
N ILE A 138 4.68 -23.84 -19.77
CA ILE A 138 5.11 -22.49 -20.16
C ILE A 138 3.90 -21.59 -20.40
N ALA A 139 2.95 -22.05 -21.19
CA ALA A 139 1.71 -21.31 -21.44
C ALA A 139 0.95 -21.02 -20.13
N LEU A 140 0.90 -21.99 -19.21
CA LEU A 140 0.28 -21.84 -17.90
C LEU A 140 1.01 -20.77 -17.04
N VAL A 141 2.33 -20.76 -17.00
CA VAL A 141 3.13 -19.74 -16.28
C VAL A 141 2.86 -18.35 -16.86
N ILE A 142 2.89 -18.20 -18.17
CA ILE A 142 2.66 -16.91 -18.85
C ILE A 142 1.22 -16.44 -18.59
N THR A 143 0.23 -17.29 -18.79
CA THR A 143 -1.19 -16.95 -18.59
C THR A 143 -1.47 -16.57 -17.13
N THR A 144 -0.91 -17.32 -16.19
CA THR A 144 -1.06 -17.03 -14.75
C THR A 144 -0.42 -15.69 -14.39
N ALA A 145 0.77 -15.37 -14.93
CA ALA A 145 1.42 -14.09 -14.69
C ALA A 145 0.62 -12.92 -15.27
N ILE A 146 0.07 -13.06 -16.48
CA ILE A 146 -0.79 -12.05 -17.12
C ILE A 146 -2.04 -11.84 -16.28
N PHE A 147 -2.74 -12.92 -15.88
CA PHE A 147 -3.97 -12.83 -15.09
C PHE A 147 -3.71 -12.19 -13.71
N SER A 148 -2.64 -12.58 -13.04
CA SER A 148 -2.22 -11.97 -11.78
C SER A 148 -1.92 -10.47 -11.92
N GLY A 149 -1.27 -10.06 -13.00
CA GLY A 149 -1.02 -8.66 -13.33
C GLY A 149 -2.31 -7.87 -13.59
N ALA A 150 -3.23 -8.44 -14.37
CA ALA A 150 -4.51 -7.82 -14.70
C ALA A 150 -5.40 -7.60 -13.47
N THR A 151 -5.51 -8.61 -12.60
CA THR A 151 -6.28 -8.49 -11.34
C THR A 151 -5.70 -7.43 -10.40
N GLN A 152 -4.37 -7.32 -10.32
CA GLN A 152 -3.71 -6.28 -9.53
C GLN A 152 -3.91 -4.87 -10.13
N ALA A 153 -3.89 -4.74 -11.44
CA ALA A 153 -4.18 -3.47 -12.12
C ALA A 153 -5.60 -3.01 -11.82
N SER A 154 -6.59 -3.90 -11.94
CA SER A 154 -7.99 -3.64 -11.62
C SER A 154 -8.18 -3.24 -10.14
N ASP A 155 -7.54 -3.97 -9.20
CA ASP A 155 -7.60 -3.62 -7.78
C ASP A 155 -7.00 -2.23 -7.47
N ARG A 156 -5.94 -1.83 -8.19
CA ARG A 156 -5.32 -0.51 -8.05
C ARG A 156 -6.24 0.59 -8.61
N GLU A 157 -6.91 0.34 -9.72
CA GLU A 157 -7.84 1.25 -10.36
C GLU A 157 -9.07 1.47 -9.46
N HIS A 158 -9.70 0.41 -8.97
CA HIS A 158 -10.82 0.51 -8.01
C HIS A 158 -10.44 1.24 -6.70
N ARG A 159 -9.19 1.11 -6.24
CA ARG A 159 -8.70 1.87 -5.07
C ARG A 159 -8.46 3.34 -5.38
N ARG A 160 -8.13 3.69 -6.64
CA ARG A 160 -7.99 5.09 -7.08
C ARG A 160 -9.35 5.76 -7.30
N GLU A 161 -10.35 4.99 -7.73
CA GLU A 161 -11.73 5.44 -7.88
C GLU A 161 -12.47 5.61 -6.54
N ALA A 162 -12.01 4.95 -5.48
CA ALA A 162 -12.54 5.19 -4.15
C ALA A 162 -12.25 6.64 -3.73
N VAL A 163 -13.27 7.42 -3.52
CA VAL A 163 -13.20 8.85 -3.14
C VAL A 163 -13.02 9.01 -1.62
N LEU A 164 -13.46 8.01 -0.85
CA LEU A 164 -13.49 8.05 0.60
C LEU A 164 -12.36 7.21 1.23
N ASP A 165 -11.85 7.68 2.35
CA ASP A 165 -11.00 6.89 3.25
C ASP A 165 -11.85 5.84 3.97
N PRO A 166 -11.50 4.55 3.92
CA PRO A 166 -12.34 3.47 4.42
C PRO A 166 -12.43 3.42 5.96
N LEU A 167 -11.51 4.06 6.69
CA LEU A 167 -11.53 4.10 8.14
C LEU A 167 -12.40 5.25 8.66
N THR A 168 -12.18 6.45 8.13
CA THR A 168 -12.77 7.67 8.66
C THR A 168 -14.01 8.13 7.90
N GLY A 169 -14.23 7.62 6.68
CA GLY A 169 -15.29 8.09 5.79
C GLY A 169 -15.10 9.51 5.27
N LEU A 170 -13.95 10.14 5.53
CA LEU A 170 -13.56 11.41 4.93
C LEU A 170 -13.12 11.20 3.47
N LEU A 171 -13.01 12.29 2.72
CA LEU A 171 -12.38 12.24 1.39
C LEU A 171 -10.92 11.81 1.52
N ASN A 172 -10.43 11.05 0.56
CA ASN A 172 -9.05 10.56 0.56
C ASN A 172 -8.11 11.47 -0.25
N ARG A 173 -6.81 11.14 -0.24
CA ARG A 173 -5.78 11.89 -0.96
C ARG A 173 -6.03 11.99 -2.48
N ALA A 174 -6.59 10.95 -3.11
CA ALA A 174 -6.87 10.98 -4.54
C ALA A 174 -7.98 11.99 -4.87
N ALA A 175 -9.01 12.05 -4.01
CA ALA A 175 -10.08 13.03 -4.11
C ALA A 175 -9.58 14.46 -3.87
N LEU A 176 -8.60 14.67 -2.96
CA LEU A 176 -7.96 15.97 -2.74
C LEU A 176 -7.34 16.50 -4.03
N LEU A 177 -6.50 15.70 -4.68
CA LEU A 177 -5.78 16.12 -5.89
C LEU A 177 -6.75 16.44 -7.03
N GLY A 178 -7.73 15.56 -7.28
CA GLY A 178 -8.74 15.80 -8.32
C GLY A 178 -9.57 17.08 -8.07
N ARG A 179 -9.97 17.32 -6.81
CA ARG A 179 -10.73 18.53 -6.47
C ARG A 179 -9.89 19.80 -6.52
N PHE A 180 -8.61 19.70 -6.15
CA PHE A 180 -7.72 20.86 -6.22
C PHE A 180 -7.49 21.31 -7.66
N ASP A 181 -7.29 20.38 -8.61
CA ASP A 181 -7.15 20.68 -10.04
C ASP A 181 -8.37 21.47 -10.57
N GLU A 182 -9.58 21.10 -10.14
CA GLU A 182 -10.81 21.83 -10.49
C GLU A 182 -10.80 23.24 -9.89
N LEU A 183 -10.42 23.39 -8.62
CA LEU A 183 -10.38 24.68 -7.93
C LEU A 183 -9.29 25.61 -8.49
N GLU A 184 -8.15 25.08 -8.88
CA GLU A 184 -7.06 25.82 -9.54
C GLU A 184 -7.54 26.39 -10.89
N GLN A 185 -8.26 25.58 -11.67
CA GLN A 185 -8.84 26.04 -12.94
C GLN A 185 -9.90 27.15 -12.75
N LEU A 186 -10.76 26.98 -11.74
CA LEU A 186 -11.77 28.00 -11.41
C LEU A 186 -11.14 29.28 -10.90
N ALA A 187 -10.10 29.21 -10.09
CA ALA A 187 -9.38 30.38 -9.59
C ALA A 187 -8.68 31.15 -10.70
N THR A 188 -8.17 30.47 -11.72
CA THR A 188 -7.50 31.08 -12.88
C THR A 188 -8.49 31.79 -13.81
N SER A 189 -9.75 31.35 -13.84
CA SER A 189 -10.80 31.91 -14.73
C SER A 189 -11.62 33.04 -14.10
N GLY A 190 -11.51 33.32 -12.79
CA GLY A 190 -12.30 34.29 -12.06
C GLY A 190 -11.46 35.27 -11.23
N GLU A 191 -11.73 36.60 -11.36
CA GLU A 191 -10.91 37.66 -10.74
C GLU A 191 -10.86 37.66 -9.20
N HIS A 192 -11.66 36.84 -8.48
CA HIS A 192 -11.79 36.92 -7.01
C HIS A 192 -11.83 35.59 -6.28
N ALA A 193 -11.50 34.49 -6.93
CA ALA A 193 -11.50 33.18 -6.24
C ALA A 193 -10.27 33.05 -5.31
N SER A 194 -10.49 33.13 -4.02
CA SER A 194 -9.50 32.76 -3.01
C SER A 194 -9.68 31.28 -2.61
N LEU A 195 -8.61 30.65 -2.18
CA LEU A 195 -8.61 29.30 -1.64
C LEU A 195 -7.73 29.25 -0.39
N GLY A 196 -8.34 28.92 0.74
CA GLY A 196 -7.63 28.60 1.97
C GLY A 196 -7.32 27.11 2.04
N MET A 197 -6.19 26.76 2.64
CA MET A 197 -5.77 25.41 2.93
C MET A 197 -5.28 25.30 4.37
N LEU A 198 -5.73 24.23 5.06
CA LEU A 198 -5.15 23.80 6.32
C LEU A 198 -4.51 22.45 6.10
N VAL A 199 -3.28 22.28 6.55
CA VAL A 199 -2.62 20.98 6.72
C VAL A 199 -2.56 20.71 8.24
N ALA A 200 -3.04 19.57 8.65
CA ALA A 200 -3.23 19.24 10.05
C ALA A 200 -2.70 17.84 10.37
N ASP A 201 -2.23 17.66 11.61
CA ASP A 201 -1.65 16.41 12.09
C ASP A 201 -1.99 16.24 13.57
N LEU A 202 -2.35 15.01 13.97
CA LEU A 202 -2.67 14.68 15.35
C LEU A 202 -1.40 14.60 16.19
N ASP A 203 -1.34 15.39 17.25
CA ASP A 203 -0.20 15.45 18.13
C ASP A 203 -0.03 14.14 18.91
N HIS A 204 1.18 13.59 18.93
CA HIS A 204 1.53 12.38 19.68
C HIS A 204 0.71 11.12 19.33
N PHE A 205 0.10 11.05 18.14
CA PHE A 205 -0.74 9.91 17.76
C PHE A 205 0.00 8.57 17.80
N LYS A 206 1.29 8.56 17.49
CA LYS A 206 2.12 7.36 17.65
C LYS A 206 2.13 6.84 19.09
N GLU A 207 2.20 7.74 20.08
CA GLU A 207 2.17 7.36 21.51
C GLU A 207 0.83 6.73 21.90
N VAL A 208 -0.29 7.22 21.32
CA VAL A 208 -1.61 6.59 21.48
C VAL A 208 -1.60 5.15 20.97
N ASN A 209 -1.05 4.92 19.78
CA ASN A 209 -0.92 3.57 19.22
C ASN A 209 -0.02 2.66 20.06
N ASP A 210 1.10 3.20 20.54
CA ASP A 210 2.09 2.44 21.33
C ASP A 210 1.53 2.06 22.71
N GLN A 211 0.69 2.91 23.32
CA GLN A 211 0.09 2.68 24.66
C GLN A 211 -1.21 1.89 24.62
N HIS A 212 -2.09 2.14 23.63
CA HIS A 212 -3.45 1.60 23.60
C HIS A 212 -3.69 0.60 22.45
N GLY A 213 -2.69 0.43 21.57
CA GLY A 213 -2.76 -0.45 20.40
C GLY A 213 -3.47 0.20 19.19
N HIS A 214 -3.24 -0.34 18.01
CA HIS A 214 -3.79 0.16 16.75
C HIS A 214 -5.33 0.25 16.72
N PRO A 215 -6.11 -0.70 17.31
CA PRO A 215 -7.57 -0.56 17.31
C PRO A 215 -8.07 0.70 18.05
N ALA A 216 -7.38 1.12 19.12
CA ALA A 216 -7.72 2.35 19.83
C ALA A 216 -7.34 3.59 19.00
N GLY A 217 -6.19 3.57 18.31
CA GLY A 217 -5.82 4.61 17.35
C GLY A 217 -6.82 4.75 16.21
N ASP A 218 -7.32 3.64 15.68
CA ASP A 218 -8.36 3.63 14.63
C ASP A 218 -9.67 4.26 15.12
N ALA A 219 -10.06 3.98 16.36
CA ALA A 219 -11.24 4.61 16.99
C ALA A 219 -11.03 6.12 17.14
N VAL A 220 -9.86 6.56 17.64
CA VAL A 220 -9.51 7.99 17.74
C VAL A 220 -9.60 8.67 16.38
N LEU A 221 -9.02 8.10 15.32
CA LEU A 221 -9.08 8.68 13.98
C LEU A 221 -10.52 8.83 13.46
N THR A 222 -11.38 7.86 13.73
CA THR A 222 -12.81 7.89 13.34
C THR A 222 -13.56 8.99 14.07
N ASP A 223 -13.35 9.10 15.37
CA ASP A 223 -14.01 10.08 16.22
C ASP A 223 -13.56 11.51 15.88
N ILE A 224 -12.25 11.72 15.66
CA ILE A 224 -11.70 13.02 15.25
C ILE A 224 -12.22 13.43 13.88
N ALA A 225 -12.29 12.51 12.93
CA ALA A 225 -12.87 12.77 11.61
C ALA A 225 -14.33 13.25 11.72
N TYR A 226 -15.11 12.63 12.60
CA TYR A 226 -16.48 13.07 12.88
C TYR A 226 -16.51 14.48 13.51
N ALA A 227 -15.66 14.75 14.51
CA ALA A 227 -15.57 16.06 15.16
C ALA A 227 -15.18 17.15 14.15
N MET A 228 -14.19 16.90 13.28
CA MET A 228 -13.79 17.83 12.22
C MET A 228 -14.94 18.12 11.25
N ARG A 229 -15.61 17.08 10.75
CA ARG A 229 -16.75 17.27 9.83
C ARG A 229 -17.88 18.09 10.46
N LYS A 230 -18.15 17.89 11.74
CA LYS A 230 -19.18 18.66 12.46
C LYS A 230 -18.79 20.13 12.68
N ALA A 231 -17.50 20.42 12.79
CA ALA A 231 -16.99 21.78 12.95
C ALA A 231 -16.86 22.55 11.63
N LEU A 232 -16.97 21.90 10.46
CA LEU A 232 -16.87 22.50 9.13
C LEU A 232 -18.24 22.78 8.53
N ARG A 233 -18.29 23.73 7.59
CA ARG A 233 -19.49 24.06 6.80
C ARG A 233 -19.69 22.99 5.69
N ALA A 234 -20.87 22.98 5.08
CA ALA A 234 -21.23 22.00 4.05
C ALA A 234 -20.36 22.07 2.78
N PHE A 235 -19.75 23.21 2.48
CA PHE A 235 -18.88 23.41 1.33
C PHE A 235 -17.38 23.39 1.65
N ASP A 236 -17.01 23.31 2.94
CA ASP A 236 -15.65 23.04 3.36
C ASP A 236 -15.35 21.56 3.17
N LEU A 237 -14.17 21.25 2.62
CA LEU A 237 -13.81 19.89 2.24
C LEU A 237 -12.67 19.39 3.12
N VAL A 238 -12.89 18.28 3.80
CA VAL A 238 -11.89 17.65 4.67
C VAL A 238 -11.46 16.32 4.09
N TYR A 239 -10.14 16.11 4.07
CA TYR A 239 -9.47 14.96 3.51
C TYR A 239 -8.55 14.32 4.53
N ARG A 240 -8.47 12.98 4.52
CA ARG A 240 -7.40 12.26 5.19
C ARG A 240 -6.36 11.87 4.16
N VAL A 241 -5.14 12.38 4.29
CA VAL A 241 -4.07 12.22 3.29
C VAL A 241 -2.97 11.26 3.71
N GLY A 242 -2.86 10.97 5.00
CA GLY A 242 -1.88 10.06 5.61
C GLY A 242 -2.45 9.32 6.80
N GLY A 243 -1.58 8.70 7.59
CA GLY A 243 -1.96 7.96 8.80
C GLY A 243 -2.74 8.83 9.80
N GLU A 244 -2.16 9.94 10.18
CA GLU A 244 -2.66 10.92 11.17
C GLU A 244 -2.76 12.33 10.59
N GLU A 245 -2.62 12.45 9.26
CA GLU A 245 -2.56 13.71 8.53
C GLU A 245 -3.89 14.00 7.82
N PHE A 246 -4.33 15.25 7.95
CA PHE A 246 -5.56 15.75 7.33
C PHE A 246 -5.29 17.04 6.53
N VAL A 247 -6.07 17.26 5.49
CA VAL A 247 -6.07 18.51 4.74
C VAL A 247 -7.50 19.04 4.66
N VAL A 248 -7.66 20.35 4.83
CA VAL A 248 -8.95 21.03 4.64
C VAL A 248 -8.80 22.07 3.53
N LEU A 249 -9.71 22.04 2.56
CA LEU A 249 -9.82 23.06 1.52
C LEU A 249 -11.02 23.96 1.84
N LEU A 250 -10.79 25.25 1.79
CA LEU A 250 -11.76 26.29 2.12
C LEU A 250 -11.95 27.22 0.91
N PRO A 251 -12.84 26.86 -0.03
CA PRO A 251 -13.12 27.70 -1.20
C PRO A 251 -13.67 29.07 -0.77
N GLY A 252 -13.09 30.13 -1.33
CA GLY A 252 -13.47 31.52 -1.02
C GLY A 252 -12.86 32.08 0.26
N ALA A 253 -12.08 31.32 1.03
CA ALA A 253 -11.42 31.79 2.25
C ALA A 253 -10.12 32.56 1.94
N ASP A 254 -9.91 33.64 2.66
CA ASP A 254 -8.59 34.27 2.81
C ASP A 254 -7.83 33.70 4.00
N LEU A 255 -6.65 34.24 4.27
CA LEU A 255 -5.78 33.69 5.34
C LEU A 255 -6.42 33.85 6.73
N ASP A 256 -7.03 34.99 7.02
CA ASP A 256 -7.65 35.26 8.32
C ASP A 256 -8.81 34.28 8.60
N HIS A 257 -9.67 34.08 7.60
CA HIS A 257 -10.75 33.11 7.70
C HIS A 257 -10.24 31.67 7.78
N THR A 258 -9.14 31.36 7.08
CA THR A 258 -8.50 30.04 7.15
C THR A 258 -7.96 29.77 8.56
N ILE A 259 -7.33 30.78 9.20
CA ILE A 259 -6.88 30.68 10.59
C ILE A 259 -8.06 30.48 11.56
N GLU A 260 -9.15 31.25 11.40
CA GLU A 260 -10.37 31.11 12.22
C GLU A 260 -10.94 29.70 12.14
N VAL A 261 -11.04 29.13 10.94
CA VAL A 261 -11.48 27.74 10.76
C VAL A 261 -10.52 26.76 11.41
N GLY A 262 -9.21 26.99 11.28
CA GLY A 262 -8.17 26.19 11.92
C GLY A 262 -8.31 26.15 13.44
N GLU A 263 -8.50 27.30 14.10
CA GLU A 263 -8.71 27.37 15.55
C GLU A 263 -10.00 26.68 15.99
N ARG A 264 -11.07 26.79 15.20
CA ARG A 264 -12.32 26.08 15.47
C ARG A 264 -12.12 24.57 15.39
N LEU A 265 -11.37 24.06 14.42
CA LEU A 265 -11.03 22.63 14.28
C LEU A 265 -10.16 22.17 15.45
N ARG A 266 -9.10 22.91 15.77
CA ARG A 266 -8.23 22.62 16.90
C ARG A 266 -9.04 22.49 18.20
N ALA A 267 -9.87 23.47 18.48
CA ALA A 267 -10.72 23.46 19.67
C ALA A 267 -11.72 22.29 19.69
N ALA A 268 -12.31 21.94 18.54
CA ALA A 268 -13.22 20.82 18.42
C ALA A 268 -12.51 19.48 18.68
N VAL A 269 -11.29 19.31 18.20
CA VAL A 269 -10.47 18.12 18.45
C VAL A 269 -10.03 18.06 19.91
N ALA A 270 -9.50 19.13 20.48
CA ALA A 270 -9.06 19.17 21.88
C ALA A 270 -10.21 18.94 22.89
N ALA A 271 -11.44 19.33 22.54
CA ALA A 271 -12.63 19.08 23.37
C ALA A 271 -13.16 17.65 23.22
N HIS A 272 -12.75 16.91 22.20
CA HIS A 272 -13.22 15.55 21.94
C HIS A 272 -12.41 14.52 22.72
N ARG A 273 -13.07 13.45 23.18
CA ARG A 273 -12.43 12.31 23.84
C ARG A 273 -12.95 11.01 23.26
N THR A 274 -12.03 10.09 22.96
CA THR A 274 -12.35 8.71 22.60
C THR A 274 -12.12 7.83 23.82
N GLY A 275 -13.19 7.54 24.57
CA GLY A 275 -13.06 6.96 25.90
C GLY A 275 -12.28 7.89 26.84
N ASP A 276 -11.17 7.40 27.40
CA ASP A 276 -10.28 8.20 28.26
C ASP A 276 -9.14 8.89 27.49
N ILE A 277 -9.02 8.66 26.16
CA ILE A 277 -7.96 9.20 25.33
C ILE A 277 -8.32 10.64 24.94
N ALA A 278 -7.43 11.57 25.32
CA ALA A 278 -7.44 12.95 24.85
C ALA A 278 -6.29 13.14 23.85
N ILE A 279 -6.56 13.86 22.76
CA ILE A 279 -5.56 14.16 21.74
C ILE A 279 -5.73 15.60 21.28
N THR A 280 -4.65 16.22 20.87
CA THR A 280 -4.65 17.57 20.27
C THR A 280 -4.24 17.49 18.80
N MET A 281 -4.35 18.60 18.11
CA MET A 281 -4.03 18.73 16.69
C MET A 281 -3.22 20.02 16.45
N SER A 282 -2.15 19.89 15.71
CA SER A 282 -1.42 21.04 15.18
C SER A 282 -1.85 21.31 13.75
N LEU A 283 -1.98 22.58 13.36
CA LEU A 283 -2.43 22.98 12.03
C LEU A 283 -1.51 24.06 11.45
N GLY A 284 -1.27 23.96 10.15
CA GLY A 284 -0.66 25.01 9.35
C GLY A 284 -1.69 25.60 8.38
N ALA A 285 -1.78 26.91 8.30
CA ALA A 285 -2.72 27.64 7.47
C ALA A 285 -2.01 28.41 6.34
N ALA A 286 -2.53 28.32 5.13
CA ALA A 286 -2.12 29.11 3.98
C ALA A 286 -3.34 29.52 3.14
N ALA A 287 -3.23 30.61 2.38
CA ALA A 287 -4.27 31.03 1.45
C ALA A 287 -3.66 31.72 0.22
N ALA A 288 -4.27 31.49 -0.94
CA ALA A 288 -3.86 32.09 -2.20
C ALA A 288 -5.08 32.62 -2.99
N ARG A 289 -4.84 33.51 -3.97
CA ARG A 289 -5.89 34.09 -4.82
C ARG A 289 -5.50 34.02 -6.29
N GLY A 290 -6.50 33.82 -7.14
CA GLY A 290 -6.35 33.85 -8.60
C GLY A 290 -5.29 32.88 -9.11
N SER A 291 -4.39 33.32 -9.97
CA SER A 291 -3.32 32.53 -10.56
C SER A 291 -2.23 32.07 -9.58
N ALA A 292 -2.23 32.58 -8.33
CA ALA A 292 -1.36 32.13 -7.27
C ALA A 292 -1.87 30.83 -6.58
N VAL A 293 -3.09 30.38 -6.89
CA VAL A 293 -3.63 29.10 -6.39
C VAL A 293 -2.96 27.96 -7.16
N ARG A 294 -1.89 27.42 -6.57
CA ARG A 294 -1.16 26.25 -7.07
C ARG A 294 -0.97 25.25 -5.94
N PHE A 295 -1.23 23.97 -6.21
CA PHE A 295 -1.18 22.94 -5.17
C PHE A 295 0.16 22.88 -4.45
N ALA A 296 1.27 22.80 -5.21
CA ALA A 296 2.59 22.64 -4.63
C ALA A 296 2.98 23.81 -3.72
N ASP A 297 2.63 25.03 -4.12
CA ASP A 297 2.95 26.25 -3.38
C ASP A 297 2.09 26.36 -2.12
N LEU A 298 0.77 26.24 -2.25
CA LEU A 298 -0.18 26.37 -1.14
C LEU A 298 -0.01 25.25 -0.10
N TYR A 299 0.19 24.01 -0.56
CA TYR A 299 0.46 22.88 0.32
C TYR A 299 1.81 23.04 1.03
N GLY A 300 2.86 23.45 0.30
CA GLY A 300 4.18 23.68 0.87
C GLY A 300 4.20 24.78 1.94
N GLU A 301 3.45 25.87 1.72
CA GLU A 301 3.29 26.96 2.70
C GLU A 301 2.55 26.50 3.97
N ALA A 302 1.44 25.76 3.79
CA ALA A 302 0.67 25.22 4.91
C ALA A 302 1.47 24.15 5.68
N ASP A 303 2.22 23.28 5.02
CA ASP A 303 3.06 22.27 5.65
C ASP A 303 4.21 22.90 6.44
N ALA A 304 4.87 23.94 5.90
CA ALA A 304 5.88 24.70 6.63
C ALA A 304 5.30 25.36 7.89
N ALA A 305 4.07 25.92 7.80
CA ALA A 305 3.38 26.48 8.95
C ALA A 305 3.00 25.41 9.99
N LEU A 306 2.58 24.20 9.57
CA LEU A 306 2.34 23.06 10.46
C LEU A 306 3.63 22.66 11.20
N TYR A 307 4.74 22.62 10.48
CA TYR A 307 6.03 22.33 11.11
C TYR A 307 6.37 23.34 12.22
N GLU A 308 6.12 24.64 11.99
CA GLU A 308 6.30 25.67 13.02
C GLU A 308 5.33 25.51 14.19
N ALA A 309 4.06 25.10 13.94
CA ALA A 309 3.10 24.80 14.99
C ALA A 309 3.62 23.67 15.91
N LYS A 310 4.14 22.59 15.31
CA LYS A 310 4.74 21.46 16.05
C LYS A 310 5.96 21.88 16.86
N ARG A 311 6.85 22.74 16.31
CA ARG A 311 8.03 23.26 17.01
C ARG A 311 7.70 24.21 18.15
N ALA A 312 6.65 25.01 17.99
CA ALA A 312 6.22 26.00 18.98
C ALA A 312 5.49 25.40 20.18
N GLY A 313 5.36 24.07 20.28
CA GLY A 313 4.75 23.37 21.42
C GLY A 313 3.43 22.70 21.13
N ARG A 314 3.09 22.52 19.84
CA ARG A 314 1.87 21.82 19.37
C ARG A 314 0.57 22.49 19.79
N ASP A 315 -0.57 21.81 19.57
CA ASP A 315 -1.92 22.26 19.90
C ASP A 315 -2.18 23.73 19.53
N ARG A 316 -1.89 24.07 18.26
CA ARG A 316 -2.02 25.44 17.75
C ARG A 316 -2.16 25.50 16.25
N VAL A 317 -2.61 26.67 15.78
CA VAL A 317 -2.56 27.04 14.36
C VAL A 317 -1.40 28.01 14.15
N CYS A 318 -0.56 27.73 13.14
CA CYS A 318 0.40 28.71 12.61
C CYS A 318 0.02 29.04 11.15
N ALA A 319 0.35 30.24 10.71
CA ALA A 319 0.04 30.70 9.35
C ALA A 319 1.32 31.00 8.56
N ALA A 320 1.29 30.74 7.26
CA ALA A 320 2.37 31.06 6.35
C ALA A 320 2.66 32.57 6.36
N GLY A 321 3.95 32.94 6.50
CA GLY A 321 4.39 34.31 6.51
C GLY A 321 4.10 35.12 7.79
N VAL A 322 3.48 34.52 8.81
CA VAL A 322 3.23 35.15 10.11
C VAL A 322 4.07 34.45 11.18
N PRO A 323 4.99 35.16 11.90
CA PRO A 323 5.72 34.57 12.99
C PRO A 323 4.78 34.03 14.07
N ALA A 324 5.03 32.84 14.59
CA ALA A 324 4.27 32.28 15.69
C ALA A 324 4.30 33.28 16.90
N LEU A 325 3.15 33.80 17.29
CA LEU A 325 3.04 34.56 18.54
C LEU A 325 3.31 33.60 19.70
N VAL A 326 4.47 33.76 20.32
CA VAL A 326 4.78 33.09 21.59
C VAL A 326 3.88 33.72 22.65
N THR A 327 2.76 33.09 22.93
CA THR A 327 1.97 33.43 24.13
C THR A 327 2.76 32.95 25.34
N ALA A 328 3.23 33.92 26.12
CA ALA A 328 3.94 33.75 27.39
C ALA A 328 3.05 33.10 28.46
#